data_8d79f21f11354a01d7047a24451d86f9
#
_entry.id   8d79f21f11354a01d7047a24451d86f9
#
_cell.length_a   1.000
_cell.length_b   1.000
_cell.length_c   1.000
_cell.angle_alpha   90.00
_cell.angle_beta   90.00
_cell.angle_gamma   90.00
#
_symmetry.space_group_name_H-M   'P 1'
#
loop_
_entity.id
_entity.type
_entity.pdbx_description
1 polymer ?
#
loop_
_entity_poly.entity_id
_entity_poly.type
_entity_poly.pdbx_seq_one_letter_code
_entity_poly.pdbx_strand_id
1 'polypeptide(L)'
;MCIPLLSGKDSMYIDGDLEGPFGERHRVSGLPSLQFTAVSVVPDVRRCVTLEPKSAEHRLYILGITRDELGGSEYYDMYGEVGLHVPRIDPGEVFPMYRALAGAIEHGLVASAHGIYRGGLGVHLALLVMAAGLGVEVDLARVPCGEESVLRDDRVLYSESAGRLLVTVPPEKTGAFEAALADHPFAMLGAVTLEPRLRVKATTGAIAIDLTADAMRTAWQAPFGDLI
;
A
#
# COMPACT_ATOMS: atom_id res chain seq x y z
N MET A 1 15.63 -6.78 15.91
CA MET A 1 15.31 -8.20 16.15
C MET A 1 15.90 -8.96 15.00
N CYS A 2 16.80 -9.91 15.27
CA CYS A 2 17.34 -10.77 14.22
C CYS A 2 16.41 -11.97 14.08
N ILE A 3 15.92 -12.24 12.89
CA ILE A 3 15.17 -13.45 12.57
C ILE A 3 16.15 -14.38 11.87
N PRO A 4 16.40 -15.59 12.41
CA PRO A 4 17.33 -16.51 11.77
C PRO A 4 16.73 -17.04 10.46
N LEU A 5 17.58 -17.17 9.45
CA LEU A 5 17.23 -17.91 8.24
C LEU A 5 17.30 -19.41 8.55
N LEU A 6 16.17 -20.09 8.43
CA LEU A 6 16.06 -21.52 8.76
C LEU A 6 16.43 -22.42 7.60
N SER A 7 16.12 -21.99 6.38
CA SER A 7 16.29 -22.78 5.17
C SER A 7 16.33 -21.85 3.97
N GLY A 8 16.99 -22.26 2.93
CA GLY A 8 17.01 -21.59 1.65
C GLY A 8 17.21 -22.60 0.52
N LYS A 9 16.76 -22.22 -0.67
CA LYS A 9 17.10 -22.88 -1.92
C LYS A 9 17.71 -21.84 -2.85
N ASP A 10 18.96 -22.04 -3.19
CA ASP A 10 19.67 -21.17 -4.10
C ASP A 10 19.65 -21.77 -5.51
N SER A 11 19.08 -21.07 -6.47
CA SER A 11 19.19 -21.39 -7.89
C SER A 11 20.08 -20.33 -8.53
N MET A 12 21.35 -20.67 -8.71
CA MET A 12 22.37 -19.75 -9.23
C MET A 12 22.23 -19.50 -10.74
N TYR A 13 21.47 -20.34 -11.42
CA TYR A 13 21.32 -20.33 -12.84
C TYR A 13 19.89 -20.70 -13.24
N ILE A 14 19.15 -19.74 -13.78
CA ILE A 14 17.77 -19.93 -14.25
C ILE A 14 17.70 -19.44 -15.68
N ASP A 15 17.60 -20.37 -16.63
CA ASP A 15 17.35 -20.09 -18.02
C ASP A 15 16.12 -20.84 -18.50
N GLY A 16 15.46 -20.29 -19.50
CA GLY A 16 14.39 -20.95 -20.23
C GLY A 16 14.45 -20.65 -21.71
N ASP A 17 13.95 -21.52 -22.53
CA ASP A 17 13.70 -21.26 -23.92
C ASP A 17 12.23 -20.85 -24.10
N LEU A 18 11.98 -19.66 -24.60
CA LEU A 18 10.66 -19.18 -24.99
C LEU A 18 10.47 -19.33 -26.50
N GLU A 19 9.29 -19.74 -26.91
CA GLU A 19 8.90 -19.81 -28.32
C GLU A 19 8.22 -18.49 -28.70
N GLY A 20 8.76 -17.82 -29.68
CA GLY A 20 8.17 -16.59 -30.23
C GLY A 20 6.98 -16.88 -31.15
N PRO A 21 6.25 -15.83 -31.58
CA PRO A 21 5.00 -15.98 -32.36
C PRO A 21 5.20 -16.65 -33.71
N PHE A 22 6.40 -16.76 -34.22
CA PHE A 22 6.73 -17.40 -35.50
C PHE A 22 7.50 -18.72 -35.34
N GLY A 23 7.52 -19.29 -34.14
CA GLY A 23 8.20 -20.56 -33.83
C GLY A 23 9.72 -20.43 -33.57
N GLU A 24 10.24 -19.22 -33.53
CA GLU A 24 11.63 -18.96 -33.15
C GLU A 24 11.85 -19.22 -31.65
N ARG A 25 13.02 -19.78 -31.31
CA ARG A 25 13.39 -20.01 -29.90
C ARG A 25 14.30 -18.90 -29.39
N HIS A 26 13.91 -18.29 -28.30
CA HIS A 26 14.68 -17.29 -27.58
C HIS A 26 15.10 -17.82 -26.22
N ARG A 27 16.38 -17.96 -25.99
CA ARG A 27 16.90 -18.25 -24.66
C ARG A 27 16.84 -17.00 -23.80
N VAL A 28 16.16 -17.09 -22.66
CA VAL A 28 16.03 -16.01 -21.70
C VAL A 28 16.57 -16.45 -20.35
N SER A 29 17.29 -15.54 -19.70
CA SER A 29 17.76 -15.75 -18.32
C SER A 29 16.75 -15.15 -17.36
N GLY A 30 16.46 -15.86 -16.28
CA GLY A 30 15.64 -15.36 -15.19
C GLY A 30 16.27 -14.13 -14.53
N LEU A 31 15.43 -13.19 -14.13
CA LEU A 31 15.90 -12.04 -13.34
C LEU A 31 16.37 -12.50 -11.96
N PRO A 32 17.44 -11.90 -11.40
CA PRO A 32 17.81 -12.12 -10.03
C PRO A 32 16.66 -11.76 -9.10
N SER A 33 16.11 -12.74 -8.38
CA SER A 33 14.95 -12.58 -7.50
C SER A 33 15.22 -13.20 -6.14
N LEU A 34 14.77 -12.53 -5.08
CA LEU A 34 14.78 -13.04 -3.72
C LEU A 34 13.34 -13.21 -3.24
N GLN A 35 13.00 -14.42 -2.82
CA GLN A 35 11.72 -14.72 -2.20
C GLN A 35 11.93 -15.09 -0.74
N PHE A 36 11.26 -14.38 0.14
CA PHE A 36 11.28 -14.65 1.58
C PHE A 36 9.92 -15.10 2.07
N THR A 37 9.92 -16.13 2.90
CA THR A 37 8.75 -16.54 3.67
C THR A 37 9.04 -16.36 5.14
N ALA A 38 8.22 -15.61 5.85
CA ALA A 38 8.32 -15.47 7.29
C ALA A 38 7.12 -16.14 7.97
N VAL A 39 7.38 -16.85 9.06
CA VAL A 39 6.33 -17.51 9.86
C VAL A 39 6.42 -17.00 11.29
N SER A 40 5.26 -16.69 11.87
CA SER A 40 5.13 -16.25 13.25
C SER A 40 3.87 -16.84 13.88
N VAL A 41 3.86 -16.92 15.19
CA VAL A 41 2.68 -17.34 15.96
C VAL A 41 1.95 -16.10 16.44
N VAL A 42 0.65 -16.01 16.13
CA VAL A 42 -0.22 -14.97 16.66
C VAL A 42 -0.87 -15.51 17.94
N PRO A 43 -0.63 -14.88 19.10
CA PRO A 43 -1.13 -15.39 20.39
C PRO A 43 -2.66 -15.43 20.49
N ASP A 44 -3.34 -14.46 19.88
CA ASP A 44 -4.81 -14.36 19.88
C ASP A 44 -5.30 -13.88 18.51
N VAL A 45 -5.84 -14.80 17.72
CA VAL A 45 -6.38 -14.51 16.38
C VAL A 45 -7.50 -13.49 16.37
N ARG A 46 -8.22 -13.31 17.47
CA ARG A 46 -9.32 -12.32 17.60
C ARG A 46 -8.82 -10.89 17.59
N ARG A 47 -7.51 -10.66 17.79
CA ARG A 47 -6.86 -9.35 17.72
C ARG A 47 -6.30 -9.03 16.35
N CYS A 48 -6.34 -9.99 15.40
CA CYS A 48 -5.95 -9.73 14.03
C CYS A 48 -6.90 -8.72 13.38
N VAL A 49 -6.33 -7.80 12.64
CA VAL A 49 -7.06 -6.85 11.80
C VAL A 49 -6.89 -7.21 10.33
N THR A 50 -7.87 -6.88 9.53
CA THR A 50 -7.88 -7.13 8.08
C THR A 50 -7.83 -5.82 7.31
N LEU A 51 -7.76 -5.89 5.99
CA LEU A 51 -7.55 -4.70 5.15
C LEU A 51 -8.81 -3.81 5.02
N GLU A 52 -10.00 -4.43 5.03
CA GLU A 52 -11.24 -3.72 4.74
C GLU A 52 -11.67 -2.80 5.90
N PRO A 53 -12.05 -1.55 5.64
CA PRO A 53 -12.73 -0.68 6.59
C PRO A 53 -13.98 -1.33 7.19
N LYS A 54 -14.20 -1.14 8.49
CA LYS A 54 -15.29 -1.83 9.23
C LYS A 54 -16.56 -1.00 9.40
N SER A 55 -16.43 0.31 9.40
CA SER A 55 -17.56 1.21 9.63
C SER A 55 -17.32 2.56 8.99
N ALA A 56 -18.41 3.22 8.55
CA ALA A 56 -18.36 4.63 8.20
C ALA A 56 -17.95 5.48 9.41
N GLU A 57 -17.47 6.69 9.14
CA GLU A 57 -16.93 7.64 10.11
C GLU A 57 -15.59 7.26 10.75
N HIS A 58 -15.10 6.01 10.59
CA HIS A 58 -13.73 5.69 10.98
C HIS A 58 -12.76 6.65 10.29
N ARG A 59 -11.78 7.12 11.05
CA ARG A 59 -10.72 7.98 10.52
C ARG A 59 -9.71 7.12 9.75
N LEU A 60 -9.32 7.59 8.56
CA LEU A 60 -8.31 6.94 7.74
C LEU A 60 -6.97 7.64 7.91
N TYR A 61 -5.97 6.89 8.31
CA TYR A 61 -4.60 7.35 8.49
C TYR A 61 -3.67 6.69 7.48
N ILE A 62 -2.61 7.41 7.14
CA ILE A 62 -1.41 6.84 6.53
C ILE A 62 -0.28 6.88 7.56
N LEU A 63 0.50 5.82 7.62
CA LEU A 63 1.75 5.73 8.34
C LEU A 63 2.90 5.65 7.35
N GLY A 64 4.04 6.24 7.72
CA GLY A 64 5.24 6.29 6.88
C GLY A 64 5.27 7.50 5.94
N ILE A 65 6.37 7.63 5.23
CA ILE A 65 6.66 8.79 4.37
C ILE A 65 6.56 8.40 2.90
N THR A 66 5.88 9.22 2.12
CA THR A 66 5.88 9.13 0.66
C THR A 66 7.08 9.91 0.11
N ARG A 67 7.88 9.27 -0.73
CA ARG A 67 9.02 9.87 -1.42
C ARG A 67 8.78 9.83 -2.92
N ASP A 68 9.58 10.56 -3.72
CA ASP A 68 9.55 10.48 -5.18
C ASP A 68 10.22 9.18 -5.67
N GLU A 69 9.53 8.06 -5.49
CA GLU A 69 10.03 6.71 -5.76
C GLU A 69 9.12 5.98 -6.76
N LEU A 70 9.15 6.43 -8.01
CA LEU A 70 8.42 5.85 -9.14
C LEU A 70 9.28 4.92 -10.00
N GLY A 71 10.58 4.76 -9.71
CA GLY A 71 11.46 3.87 -10.46
C GLY A 71 11.04 2.41 -10.35
N GLY A 72 10.79 1.76 -11.49
CA GLY A 72 10.29 0.39 -11.57
C GLY A 72 8.84 0.21 -11.13
N SER A 73 8.07 1.29 -10.98
CA SER A 73 6.67 1.25 -10.56
C SER A 73 5.73 0.83 -11.68
N GLU A 74 4.53 0.33 -11.32
CA GLU A 74 3.43 0.09 -12.26
C GLU A 74 3.06 1.36 -13.04
N TYR A 75 3.15 2.53 -12.37
CA TYR A 75 2.82 3.80 -13.00
C TYR A 75 3.76 4.12 -14.17
N TYR A 76 5.06 3.93 -14.01
CA TYR A 76 6.01 4.15 -15.10
C TYR A 76 5.94 3.07 -16.17
N ASP A 77 5.67 1.83 -15.80
CA ASP A 77 5.48 0.72 -16.75
C ASP A 77 4.35 1.00 -17.75
N MET A 78 3.23 1.61 -17.29
CA MET A 78 2.13 2.04 -18.17
C MET A 78 2.56 3.02 -19.27
N TYR A 79 3.66 3.75 -19.07
CA TYR A 79 4.20 4.71 -20.04
C TYR A 79 5.44 4.17 -20.78
N GLY A 80 5.82 2.93 -20.53
CA GLY A 80 7.03 2.32 -21.08
C GLY A 80 8.33 2.89 -20.51
N GLU A 81 8.26 3.46 -19.31
CA GLU A 81 9.38 4.09 -18.62
C GLU A 81 9.86 3.22 -17.44
N VAL A 82 11.14 3.31 -17.11
CA VAL A 82 11.72 2.59 -15.96
C VAL A 82 11.92 3.52 -14.76
N GLY A 83 12.40 4.73 -14.99
CA GLY A 83 12.74 5.69 -13.94
C GLY A 83 14.03 5.35 -13.18
N LEU A 84 14.50 6.27 -12.35
CA LEU A 84 15.77 6.15 -11.62
C LEU A 84 15.60 5.98 -10.11
N HIS A 85 14.54 6.53 -9.54
CA HIS A 85 14.33 6.55 -8.09
C HIS A 85 13.50 5.33 -7.67
N VAL A 86 14.17 4.23 -7.36
CA VAL A 86 13.53 3.01 -6.86
C VAL A 86 13.21 3.12 -5.37
N PRO A 87 12.15 2.45 -4.90
CA PRO A 87 11.80 2.43 -3.49
C PRO A 87 12.95 1.95 -2.61
N ARG A 88 13.16 2.65 -1.50
CA ARG A 88 14.14 2.31 -0.47
C ARG A 88 13.46 2.18 0.88
N ILE A 89 14.03 1.34 1.73
CA ILE A 89 13.55 1.16 3.11
C ILE A 89 14.69 1.43 4.08
N ASP A 90 14.42 2.23 5.11
CA ASP A 90 15.28 2.32 6.29
C ASP A 90 14.67 1.51 7.42
N PRO A 91 15.29 0.38 7.79
CA PRO A 91 14.81 -0.43 8.91
C PRO A 91 14.79 0.32 10.24
N GLY A 92 15.65 1.33 10.41
CA GLY A 92 15.71 2.17 11.61
C GLY A 92 14.46 3.03 11.79
N GLU A 93 13.86 3.50 10.70
CA GLU A 93 12.60 4.26 10.71
C GLU A 93 11.37 3.33 10.79
N VAL A 94 11.36 2.26 9.99
CA VAL A 94 10.16 1.43 9.79
C VAL A 94 9.88 0.47 10.95
N PHE A 95 10.89 -0.16 11.53
CA PHE A 95 10.67 -1.15 12.61
C PHE A 95 10.09 -0.54 13.89
N PRO A 96 10.55 0.63 14.39
CA PRO A 96 9.90 1.26 15.54
C PRO A 96 8.43 1.60 15.27
N MET A 97 8.11 2.14 14.10
CA MET A 97 6.73 2.45 13.70
C MET A 97 5.86 1.18 13.63
N TYR A 98 6.36 0.09 13.06
CA TYR A 98 5.62 -1.18 13.01
C TYR A 98 5.36 -1.76 14.40
N ARG A 99 6.30 -1.60 15.36
CA ARG A 99 6.09 -1.99 16.75
C ARG A 99 5.03 -1.15 17.44
N ALA A 100 5.05 0.17 17.21
CA ALA A 100 4.02 1.06 17.73
C ALA A 100 2.63 0.70 17.20
N LEU A 101 2.53 0.44 15.87
CA LEU A 101 1.29 -0.05 15.26
C LEU A 101 0.85 -1.39 15.82
N ALA A 102 1.75 -2.36 15.99
CA ALA A 102 1.43 -3.66 16.58
C ALA A 102 0.86 -3.50 18.01
N GLY A 103 1.47 -2.64 18.83
CA GLY A 103 0.94 -2.28 20.15
C GLY A 103 -0.44 -1.63 20.07
N ALA A 104 -0.67 -0.72 19.13
CA ALA A 104 -1.99 -0.11 18.93
C ALA A 104 -3.05 -1.15 18.54
N ILE A 105 -2.71 -2.13 17.71
CA ILE A 105 -3.59 -3.27 17.35
C ILE A 105 -3.87 -4.12 18.58
N GLU A 106 -2.86 -4.48 19.37
CA GLU A 106 -3.03 -5.26 20.60
C GLU A 106 -3.97 -4.58 21.61
N HIS A 107 -3.92 -3.25 21.70
CA HIS A 107 -4.82 -2.46 22.56
C HIS A 107 -6.19 -2.20 21.92
N GLY A 108 -6.45 -2.75 20.72
CA GLY A 108 -7.73 -2.63 20.03
C GLY A 108 -8.05 -1.20 19.58
N LEU A 109 -7.01 -0.38 19.31
CA LEU A 109 -7.18 0.99 18.81
C LEU A 109 -7.46 1.03 17.31
N VAL A 110 -7.08 -0.02 16.57
CA VAL A 110 -7.12 -0.11 15.13
C VAL A 110 -8.26 -1.02 14.68
N ALA A 111 -9.04 -0.58 13.69
CA ALA A 111 -10.14 -1.36 13.11
C ALA A 111 -9.72 -2.13 11.85
N SER A 112 -8.85 -1.56 11.03
CA SER A 112 -8.25 -2.23 9.86
C SER A 112 -6.86 -1.69 9.58
N ALA A 113 -6.02 -2.52 8.95
CA ALA A 113 -4.68 -2.11 8.52
C ALA A 113 -4.30 -2.79 7.20
N HIS A 114 -3.65 -2.04 6.31
CA HIS A 114 -3.23 -2.51 4.99
C HIS A 114 -1.93 -1.84 4.57
N GLY A 115 -0.96 -2.63 4.10
CA GLY A 115 0.29 -2.10 3.56
C GLY A 115 0.08 -1.43 2.20
N ILE A 116 0.89 -0.41 1.90
CA ILE A 116 0.95 0.22 0.58
C ILE A 116 2.16 -0.38 -0.15
N TYR A 117 1.90 -1.01 -1.27
CA TYR A 117 2.89 -1.74 -2.07
C TYR A 117 2.87 -1.25 -3.52
N ARG A 118 3.08 -2.19 -4.44
CA ARG A 118 3.02 -2.03 -5.89
C ARG A 118 1.73 -1.33 -6.34
N GLY A 119 1.84 -0.31 -7.17
CA GLY A 119 0.75 0.58 -7.59
C GLY A 119 0.51 1.79 -6.67
N GLY A 120 1.20 1.89 -5.53
CA GLY A 120 1.18 3.05 -4.65
C GLY A 120 -0.14 3.30 -3.92
N LEU A 121 -0.27 4.48 -3.32
CA LEU A 121 -1.40 4.87 -2.48
C LEU A 121 -2.74 4.78 -3.21
N GLY A 122 -2.80 5.23 -4.47
CA GLY A 122 -4.05 5.27 -5.23
C GLY A 122 -4.68 3.90 -5.42
N VAL A 123 -3.88 2.89 -5.80
CA VAL A 123 -4.34 1.51 -5.97
C VAL A 123 -4.80 0.93 -4.63
N HIS A 124 -4.05 1.16 -3.55
CA HIS A 124 -4.39 0.61 -2.25
C HIS A 124 -5.62 1.27 -1.60
N LEU A 125 -5.89 2.54 -1.87
CA LEU A 125 -7.18 3.17 -1.52
C LEU A 125 -8.36 2.53 -2.28
N ALA A 126 -8.17 2.23 -3.58
CA ALA A 126 -9.18 1.53 -4.37
C ALA A 126 -9.45 0.12 -3.81
N LEU A 127 -8.42 -0.63 -3.41
CA LEU A 127 -8.57 -1.94 -2.79
C LEU A 127 -9.38 -1.89 -1.49
N LEU A 128 -9.17 -0.88 -0.64
CA LEU A 128 -9.96 -0.71 0.58
C LEU A 128 -11.45 -0.56 0.26
N VAL A 129 -11.79 0.29 -0.72
CA VAL A 129 -13.19 0.54 -1.12
C VAL A 129 -13.81 -0.71 -1.72
N MET A 130 -13.11 -1.39 -2.62
CA MET A 130 -13.63 -2.60 -3.26
C MET A 130 -13.86 -3.75 -2.27
N ALA A 131 -13.02 -3.85 -1.23
CA ALA A 131 -13.10 -4.92 -0.24
C ALA A 131 -14.22 -4.71 0.78
N ALA A 132 -14.48 -3.45 1.17
CA ALA A 132 -15.40 -3.13 2.26
C ALA A 132 -16.84 -2.94 1.80
N GLY A 133 -17.08 -2.53 0.55
CA GLY A 133 -18.37 -1.98 0.13
C GLY A 133 -18.70 -0.65 0.82
N LEU A 134 -17.70 0.00 1.39
CA LEU A 134 -17.74 1.34 1.96
C LEU A 134 -16.85 2.26 1.11
N GLY A 135 -17.08 3.58 1.19
CA GLY A 135 -16.22 4.54 0.50
C GLY A 135 -15.14 5.10 1.39
N VAL A 136 -14.23 5.85 0.77
CA VAL A 136 -13.25 6.68 1.48
C VAL A 136 -13.11 8.05 0.81
N GLU A 137 -12.98 9.08 1.63
CA GLU A 137 -12.63 10.43 1.21
C GLU A 137 -11.28 10.81 1.81
N VAL A 138 -10.34 11.23 0.97
CA VAL A 138 -8.97 11.57 1.38
C VAL A 138 -8.49 12.87 0.76
N ASP A 139 -7.58 13.54 1.45
CA ASP A 139 -6.93 14.78 1.01
C ASP A 139 -5.42 14.52 0.86
N LEU A 140 -4.90 14.60 -0.39
CA LEU A 140 -3.49 14.35 -0.68
C LEU A 140 -2.55 15.38 -0.04
N ALA A 141 -3.04 16.59 0.25
CA ALA A 141 -2.25 17.61 0.94
C ALA A 141 -1.83 17.20 2.36
N ARG A 142 -2.45 16.16 2.92
CA ARG A 142 -2.15 15.64 4.26
C ARG A 142 -1.16 14.48 4.27
N VAL A 143 -0.79 13.96 3.09
CA VAL A 143 0.14 12.84 3.00
C VAL A 143 1.53 13.28 3.46
N PRO A 144 2.16 12.59 4.43
CA PRO A 144 3.53 12.89 4.82
C PRO A 144 4.47 12.63 3.65
N CYS A 145 5.10 13.69 3.14
CA CYS A 145 6.10 13.63 2.09
C CYS A 145 7.50 13.85 2.66
N GLY A 146 8.53 13.30 2.00
CA GLY A 146 9.92 13.52 2.36
C GLY A 146 10.36 14.98 2.17
N GLU A 147 11.67 15.23 2.29
CA GLU A 147 12.27 16.59 2.27
C GLU A 147 12.06 17.34 0.94
N GLU A 148 11.62 16.68 -0.09
CA GLU A 148 11.28 17.31 -1.37
C GLU A 148 9.98 18.11 -1.25
N SER A 149 10.08 19.39 -1.52
CA SER A 149 8.93 20.31 -1.59
C SER A 149 7.81 19.76 -2.48
N VAL A 150 6.60 19.72 -1.94
CA VAL A 150 5.32 19.43 -2.60
C VAL A 150 5.43 18.51 -3.82
N LEU A 151 5.29 17.22 -3.59
CA LEU A 151 5.18 16.26 -4.70
C LEU A 151 3.93 16.53 -5.53
N ARG A 152 4.01 16.30 -6.83
CA ARG A 152 2.82 16.28 -7.72
C ARG A 152 1.87 15.17 -7.29
N ASP A 153 0.59 15.35 -7.52
CA ASP A 153 -0.46 14.40 -7.12
C ASP A 153 -0.23 12.98 -7.64
N ASP A 154 0.26 12.83 -8.87
CA ASP A 154 0.60 11.53 -9.46
C ASP A 154 1.75 10.84 -8.70
N ARG A 155 2.74 11.59 -8.23
CA ARG A 155 3.83 11.05 -7.41
C ARG A 155 3.35 10.65 -6.02
N VAL A 156 2.49 11.46 -5.40
CA VAL A 156 1.87 11.11 -4.10
C VAL A 156 1.03 9.85 -4.21
N LEU A 157 0.26 9.72 -5.30
CA LEU A 157 -0.65 8.59 -5.52
C LEU A 157 0.07 7.30 -5.91
N TYR A 158 1.10 7.38 -6.74
CA TYR A 158 1.64 6.20 -7.42
C TYR A 158 3.09 5.87 -7.07
N SER A 159 3.79 6.70 -6.26
CA SER A 159 5.07 6.25 -5.68
C SER A 159 4.88 4.98 -4.88
N GLU A 160 5.82 4.05 -5.01
CA GLU A 160 5.79 2.75 -4.34
C GLU A 160 6.70 2.72 -3.10
N SER A 161 6.86 3.88 -2.45
CA SER A 161 7.70 4.01 -1.25
C SER A 161 7.38 2.95 -0.21
N ALA A 162 8.40 2.23 0.21
CA ALA A 162 8.28 1.09 1.12
C ALA A 162 7.96 1.53 2.57
N GLY A 163 7.39 0.62 3.35
CA GLY A 163 7.15 0.83 4.78
C GLY A 163 5.89 1.62 5.13
N ARG A 164 5.04 1.94 4.16
CA ARG A 164 3.79 2.69 4.39
C ARG A 164 2.60 1.77 4.64
N LEU A 165 1.65 2.23 5.48
CA LEU A 165 0.40 1.53 5.76
C LEU A 165 -0.79 2.50 5.77
N LEU A 166 -1.95 2.00 5.37
CA LEU A 166 -3.26 2.59 5.60
C LEU A 166 -3.89 1.95 6.83
N VAL A 167 -4.44 2.76 7.71
CA VAL A 167 -5.03 2.30 8.98
C VAL A 167 -6.36 3.02 9.21
N THR A 168 -7.40 2.28 9.58
CA THR A 168 -8.64 2.90 10.02
C THR A 168 -8.81 2.78 11.54
N VAL A 169 -9.27 3.89 12.14
CA VAL A 169 -9.39 4.05 13.59
C VAL A 169 -10.79 4.55 13.93
N PRO A 170 -11.50 3.93 14.89
CA PRO A 170 -12.77 4.45 15.40
C PRO A 170 -12.61 5.87 15.94
N PRO A 171 -13.57 6.79 15.72
CA PRO A 171 -13.45 8.18 16.14
C PRO A 171 -13.08 8.38 17.61
N GLU A 172 -13.67 7.57 18.49
CA GLU A 172 -13.43 7.63 19.93
C GLU A 172 -12.04 7.15 20.39
N LYS A 173 -11.30 6.50 19.48
CA LYS A 173 -9.95 5.96 19.76
C LYS A 173 -8.83 6.79 19.13
N THR A 174 -9.15 7.81 18.36
CA THR A 174 -8.16 8.60 17.60
C THR A 174 -7.09 9.21 18.49
N GLY A 175 -7.47 9.83 19.61
CA GLY A 175 -6.49 10.45 20.51
C GLY A 175 -5.50 9.44 21.13
N ALA A 176 -5.97 8.24 21.49
CA ALA A 176 -5.09 7.19 22.01
C ALA A 176 -4.19 6.62 20.90
N PHE A 177 -4.72 6.47 19.68
CA PHE A 177 -3.94 6.03 18.52
C PHE A 177 -2.86 7.03 18.15
N GLU A 178 -3.19 8.31 18.04
CA GLU A 178 -2.23 9.38 17.73
C GLU A 178 -1.14 9.49 18.80
N ALA A 179 -1.49 9.35 20.07
CA ALA A 179 -0.50 9.32 21.16
C ALA A 179 0.45 8.11 21.05
N ALA A 180 -0.05 6.93 20.64
CA ALA A 180 0.78 5.75 20.46
C ALA A 180 1.73 5.85 19.26
N LEU A 181 1.43 6.69 18.28
CA LEU A 181 2.22 6.91 17.06
C LEU A 181 2.98 8.24 17.04
N ALA A 182 2.95 9.03 18.13
CA ALA A 182 3.45 10.41 18.16
C ALA A 182 4.91 10.60 17.71
N ASP A 183 5.76 9.60 17.95
CA ASP A 183 7.19 9.64 17.56
C ASP A 183 7.45 9.12 16.12
N HIS A 184 6.40 8.86 15.34
CA HIS A 184 6.51 8.27 14.01
C HIS A 184 5.80 9.12 12.96
N PRO A 185 6.21 9.05 11.69
CA PRO A 185 5.50 9.75 10.62
C PRO A 185 4.12 9.13 10.37
N PHE A 186 3.06 9.89 10.63
CA PHE A 186 1.70 9.53 10.28
C PHE A 186 0.86 10.79 9.99
N ALA A 187 -0.25 10.61 9.30
CA ALA A 187 -1.25 11.68 9.14
C ALA A 187 -2.66 11.09 8.97
N MET A 188 -3.66 11.81 9.46
CA MET A 188 -5.05 11.56 9.17
C MET A 188 -5.38 12.10 7.77
N LEU A 189 -5.59 11.21 6.80
CA LEU A 189 -5.89 11.56 5.42
C LEU A 189 -7.34 11.99 5.24
N GLY A 190 -8.27 11.39 5.99
CA GLY A 190 -9.70 11.59 5.81
C GLY A 190 -10.55 10.61 6.59
N ALA A 191 -11.63 10.13 5.99
CA ALA A 191 -12.59 9.25 6.66
C ALA A 191 -13.19 8.20 5.72
N VAL A 192 -13.71 7.15 6.32
CA VAL A 192 -14.55 6.13 5.69
C VAL A 192 -15.97 6.68 5.57
N THR A 193 -16.62 6.45 4.42
CA THR A 193 -17.97 6.91 4.09
C THR A 193 -18.92 5.76 3.79
N LEU A 194 -20.23 6.01 3.86
CA LEU A 194 -21.26 5.01 3.54
C LEU A 194 -21.37 4.73 2.04
N GLU A 195 -21.17 5.74 1.20
CA GLU A 195 -21.25 5.61 -0.25
C GLU A 195 -20.02 4.82 -0.75
N PRO A 196 -20.18 3.69 -1.47
CA PRO A 196 -19.05 2.88 -1.96
C PRO A 196 -18.30 3.59 -3.11
N ARG A 197 -17.51 4.59 -2.75
CA ARG A 197 -16.84 5.50 -3.68
C ARG A 197 -15.47 5.89 -3.15
N LEU A 198 -14.50 5.95 -4.02
CA LEU A 198 -13.20 6.57 -3.74
C LEU A 198 -13.24 8.01 -4.19
N ARG A 199 -13.13 8.95 -3.26
CA ARG A 199 -12.99 10.36 -3.54
C ARG A 199 -11.66 10.88 -3.00
N VAL A 200 -10.80 11.38 -3.91
CA VAL A 200 -9.49 11.91 -3.58
C VAL A 200 -9.41 13.38 -3.97
N LYS A 201 -9.11 14.20 -2.99
CA LYS A 201 -8.84 15.62 -3.18
C LYS A 201 -7.34 15.80 -3.45
N ALA A 202 -7.03 16.49 -4.53
CA ALA A 202 -5.68 16.87 -4.95
C ALA A 202 -5.00 17.80 -3.93
N THR A 203 -3.69 17.93 -4.00
CA THR A 203 -2.93 18.90 -3.21
C THR A 203 -3.36 20.36 -3.46
N THR A 204 -3.89 20.63 -4.66
CA THR A 204 -4.47 21.94 -5.03
C THR A 204 -5.88 22.19 -4.49
N GLY A 205 -6.52 21.17 -3.92
CA GLY A 205 -7.89 21.21 -3.43
C GLY A 205 -8.97 20.80 -4.45
N ALA A 206 -8.62 20.57 -5.71
CA ALA A 206 -9.53 20.03 -6.72
C ALA A 206 -9.80 18.54 -6.47
N ILE A 207 -10.82 17.96 -7.10
CA ILE A 207 -11.03 16.50 -7.08
C ILE A 207 -10.11 15.87 -8.11
N ALA A 208 -9.20 14.99 -7.65
CA ALA A 208 -8.29 14.23 -8.48
C ALA A 208 -8.90 12.89 -8.90
N ILE A 209 -9.62 12.21 -8.01
CA ILE A 209 -10.28 10.94 -8.26
C ILE A 209 -11.69 10.98 -7.68
N ASP A 210 -12.67 10.51 -8.46
CA ASP A 210 -14.05 10.28 -8.04
C ASP A 210 -14.60 9.05 -8.77
N LEU A 211 -14.46 7.86 -8.15
CA LEU A 211 -14.77 6.57 -8.75
C LEU A 211 -15.65 5.73 -7.83
N THR A 212 -16.65 5.06 -8.40
CA THR A 212 -17.44 4.08 -7.67
C THR A 212 -16.69 2.76 -7.47
N ALA A 213 -17.05 1.99 -6.43
CA ALA A 213 -16.51 0.66 -6.20
C ALA A 213 -16.70 -0.26 -7.41
N ASP A 214 -17.85 -0.17 -8.09
CA ASP A 214 -18.15 -1.01 -9.26
C ASP A 214 -17.26 -0.66 -10.47
N ALA A 215 -17.02 0.63 -10.72
CA ALA A 215 -16.11 1.04 -11.80
C ALA A 215 -14.68 0.54 -11.54
N MET A 216 -14.20 0.62 -10.29
CA MET A 216 -12.88 0.10 -9.91
C MET A 216 -12.82 -1.43 -10.02
N ARG A 217 -13.87 -2.15 -9.59
CA ARG A 217 -13.94 -3.61 -9.69
C ARG A 217 -13.95 -4.07 -11.14
N THR A 218 -14.72 -3.41 -12.01
CA THR A 218 -14.74 -3.69 -13.45
C THR A 218 -13.35 -3.53 -14.06
N ALA A 219 -12.65 -2.43 -13.74
CA ALA A 219 -11.28 -2.22 -14.21
C ALA A 219 -10.29 -3.26 -13.67
N TRP A 220 -10.43 -3.65 -12.41
CA TRP A 220 -9.60 -4.69 -11.77
C TRP A 220 -9.78 -6.07 -12.42
N GLN A 221 -11.00 -6.39 -12.81
CA GLN A 221 -11.35 -7.69 -13.42
C GLN A 221 -11.09 -7.74 -14.93
N ALA A 222 -11.04 -6.60 -15.61
CA ALA A 222 -10.91 -6.53 -17.07
C ALA A 222 -9.77 -7.39 -17.67
N PRO A 223 -8.57 -7.52 -17.06
CA PRO A 223 -7.51 -8.37 -17.59
C PRO A 223 -7.85 -9.87 -17.64
N PHE A 224 -8.84 -10.33 -16.87
CA PHE A 224 -9.26 -11.73 -16.81
C PHE A 224 -10.33 -12.07 -17.85
N GLY A 225 -10.92 -11.07 -18.52
CA GLY A 225 -11.96 -11.25 -19.54
C GLY A 225 -13.12 -12.08 -19.05
N ASP A 226 -13.50 -13.10 -19.85
CA ASP A 226 -14.63 -13.99 -19.56
C ASP A 226 -14.30 -15.09 -18.52
N LEU A 227 -13.17 -15.02 -17.83
CA LEU A 227 -12.77 -16.03 -16.85
C LEU A 227 -13.41 -15.84 -15.46
N ILE A 228 -14.08 -14.70 -15.24
CA ILE A 228 -14.76 -14.35 -13.99
C ILE A 228 -16.15 -13.79 -14.27
#